data_336cd450af8fe34a97ecdb6f67046df4
#
_entry.id   336cd450af8fe34a97ecdb6f67046df4
#
_cell.length_a   1.000
_cell.length_b   1.000
_cell.length_c   1.000
_cell.angle_alpha   90.00
_cell.angle_beta   90.00
_cell.angle_gamma   90.00
#
_symmetry.space_group_name_H-M   'P 1'
#
loop_
_entity.id
_entity.type
_entity.pdbx_description
1 polymer ?
#
loop_
_entity_poly.entity_id
_entity_poly.type
_entity_poly.pdbx_seq_one_letter_code
_entity_poly.pdbx_strand_id
1 'polypeptide(L)'
;ANALTREEIKIEEGDKSELPSTFVPGRNLLFLSFAGVLASQVGAKHIVTGVCETDFSGYPDCRDVFIKSMNVTLNLSMDSSFVIHTPLMWINKAQTWELADSLGVFEYVRERTLTCYNGIIADGCGECPACKLRENGLEEYLNTKRELEEKNI
;
A
#
# COMPACT_ATOMS: atom_id res chain seq x y z
N ALA A 1 -4.61 2.49 -21.07
CA ALA A 1 -4.17 3.83 -20.72
C ALA A 1 -4.60 4.12 -19.28
N ASN A 2 -3.76 4.71 -18.47
CA ASN A 2 -4.12 5.11 -17.11
C ASN A 2 -3.50 6.50 -16.79
N ALA A 3 -4.06 7.15 -15.76
CA ALA A 3 -3.68 8.52 -15.37
C ALA A 3 -2.24 8.66 -14.87
N LEU A 4 -1.56 7.57 -14.47
CA LEU A 4 -0.17 7.63 -14.02
C LEU A 4 0.85 7.63 -15.16
N THR A 5 0.42 7.32 -16.39
CA THR A 5 1.30 7.19 -17.56
C THR A 5 0.91 8.14 -18.70
N ARG A 6 -0.15 8.91 -18.55
CA ARG A 6 -0.65 9.87 -19.56
C ARG A 6 -1.18 11.12 -18.90
N GLU A 7 -0.57 12.26 -19.19
CA GLU A 7 -0.91 13.57 -18.61
C GLU A 7 -2.32 14.06 -19.03
N GLU A 8 -2.84 13.61 -20.15
CA GLU A 8 -4.19 13.95 -20.63
C GLU A 8 -5.32 13.23 -19.87
N ILE A 9 -5.01 12.21 -19.05
CA ILE A 9 -6.00 11.50 -18.22
C ILE A 9 -5.95 12.07 -16.82
N LYS A 10 -7.04 12.68 -16.37
CA LYS A 10 -7.14 13.19 -15.00
C LYS A 10 -7.13 12.07 -13.99
N ILE A 11 -6.46 12.31 -12.85
CA ILE A 11 -6.52 11.44 -11.67
C ILE A 11 -7.85 11.74 -10.98
N GLU A 12 -8.83 10.85 -11.16
CA GLU A 12 -10.16 10.96 -10.58
C GLU A 12 -10.43 9.78 -9.64
N GLU A 13 -11.19 10.03 -8.58
CA GLU A 13 -11.80 8.95 -7.79
C GLU A 13 -12.89 8.34 -8.65
N GLY A 14 -12.69 7.08 -9.07
CA GLY A 14 -13.73 6.34 -9.82
C GLY A 14 -14.99 6.13 -8.98
N ASP A 15 -16.14 5.98 -9.62
CA ASP A 15 -17.33 5.46 -8.95
C ASP A 15 -16.99 4.08 -8.35
N LYS A 16 -17.58 3.74 -7.19
CA LYS A 16 -17.32 2.48 -6.46
C LYS A 16 -17.51 1.20 -7.30
N SER A 17 -18.15 1.32 -8.46
CA SER A 17 -18.37 0.23 -9.43
C SER A 17 -17.29 0.12 -10.51
N GLU A 18 -16.38 1.09 -10.66
CA GLU A 18 -15.37 1.14 -11.71
C GLU A 18 -13.94 1.11 -11.11
N LEU A 19 -13.01 0.56 -11.89
CA LEU A 19 -11.59 0.58 -11.51
C LEU A 19 -11.07 2.03 -11.57
N PRO A 20 -10.29 2.46 -10.56
CA PRO A 20 -9.73 3.81 -10.56
C PRO A 20 -8.92 4.12 -11.83
N SER A 21 -8.92 5.38 -12.27
CA SER A 21 -8.13 5.82 -13.43
C SER A 21 -6.61 5.59 -13.29
N THR A 22 -6.16 5.41 -12.06
CA THR A 22 -4.78 5.10 -11.68
C THR A 22 -4.46 3.59 -11.66
N PHE A 23 -5.45 2.73 -11.95
CA PHE A 23 -5.21 1.29 -11.99
C PHE A 23 -4.33 0.90 -13.18
N VAL A 24 -3.26 0.16 -12.88
CA VAL A 24 -2.35 -0.43 -13.88
C VAL A 24 -2.57 -1.94 -13.87
N PRO A 25 -3.23 -2.51 -14.89
CA PRO A 25 -3.50 -3.94 -14.94
C PRO A 25 -2.24 -4.79 -14.77
N GLY A 26 -2.26 -5.70 -13.79
CA GLY A 26 -1.16 -6.64 -13.56
C GLY A 26 0.09 -6.04 -12.92
N ARG A 27 0.08 -4.81 -12.41
CA ARG A 27 1.27 -4.20 -11.80
C ARG A 27 1.83 -5.04 -10.65
N ASN A 28 1.01 -5.40 -9.67
CA ASN A 28 1.45 -6.20 -8.54
C ASN A 28 1.73 -7.66 -8.93
N LEU A 29 1.06 -8.20 -9.96
CA LEU A 29 1.41 -9.49 -10.54
C LEU A 29 2.88 -9.51 -11.02
N LEU A 30 3.27 -8.50 -11.79
CA LEU A 30 4.63 -8.38 -12.30
C LEU A 30 5.64 -8.17 -11.16
N PHE A 31 5.36 -7.25 -10.23
CA PHE A 31 6.26 -6.98 -9.11
C PHE A 31 6.49 -8.22 -8.25
N LEU A 32 5.45 -8.95 -7.90
CA LEU A 32 5.58 -10.18 -7.10
C LEU A 32 6.26 -11.31 -7.89
N SER A 33 6.03 -11.39 -9.20
CA SER A 33 6.75 -12.36 -10.05
C SER A 33 8.26 -12.08 -10.05
N PHE A 34 8.67 -10.82 -10.25
CA PHE A 34 10.10 -10.46 -10.20
C PHE A 34 10.68 -10.62 -8.78
N ALA A 35 9.92 -10.29 -7.74
CA ALA A 35 10.34 -10.52 -6.36
C ALA A 35 10.55 -12.01 -6.07
N GLY A 36 9.69 -12.90 -6.57
CA GLY A 36 9.84 -14.34 -6.45
C GLY A 36 11.10 -14.86 -7.18
N VAL A 37 11.35 -14.38 -8.40
CA VAL A 37 12.57 -14.71 -9.14
C VAL A 37 13.82 -14.27 -8.38
N LEU A 38 13.84 -13.04 -7.88
CA LEU A 38 14.95 -12.54 -7.07
C LEU A 38 15.12 -13.34 -5.78
N ALA A 39 14.03 -13.62 -5.06
CA ALA A 39 14.06 -14.42 -3.84
C ALA A 39 14.67 -15.80 -4.08
N SER A 40 14.30 -16.46 -5.20
CA SER A 40 14.89 -17.74 -5.61
C SER A 40 16.39 -17.64 -5.84
N GLN A 41 16.86 -16.58 -6.51
CA GLN A 41 18.29 -16.36 -6.81
C GLN A 41 19.13 -16.11 -5.56
N VAL A 42 18.60 -15.36 -4.58
CA VAL A 42 19.33 -15.01 -3.35
C VAL A 42 19.06 -15.97 -2.19
N GLY A 43 18.25 -17.00 -2.38
CA GLY A 43 17.89 -17.97 -1.35
C GLY A 43 16.94 -17.44 -0.27
N ALA A 44 16.22 -16.33 -0.53
CA ALA A 44 15.24 -15.79 0.40
C ALA A 44 13.96 -16.66 0.39
N LYS A 45 13.32 -16.77 1.56
CA LYS A 45 12.06 -17.51 1.74
C LYS A 45 10.86 -16.58 1.99
N HIS A 46 11.11 -15.34 2.33
CA HIS A 46 10.09 -14.38 2.72
C HIS A 46 10.09 -13.18 1.77
N ILE A 47 8.90 -12.87 1.25
CA ILE A 47 8.63 -11.70 0.41
C ILE A 47 7.65 -10.83 1.20
N VAL A 48 7.91 -9.54 1.33
CA VAL A 48 7.04 -8.61 2.05
C VAL A 48 6.51 -7.57 1.10
N THR A 49 5.21 -7.31 1.15
CA THR A 49 4.56 -6.25 0.37
C THR A 49 3.62 -5.42 1.24
N GLY A 50 3.52 -4.12 0.95
CA GLY A 50 2.65 -3.16 1.64
C GLY A 50 1.25 -3.05 1.06
N VAL A 51 0.77 -4.05 0.33
CA VAL A 51 -0.61 -4.05 -0.18
C VAL A 51 -1.61 -4.08 0.96
N CYS A 52 -2.75 -3.41 0.74
CA CYS A 52 -3.83 -3.27 1.72
C CYS A 52 -5.18 -3.41 1.01
N GLU A 53 -6.10 -4.15 1.59
CA GLU A 53 -7.48 -4.29 1.09
C GLU A 53 -8.42 -3.29 1.79
N THR A 54 -8.10 -2.89 3.01
CA THR A 54 -8.95 -2.06 3.87
C THR A 54 -9.07 -0.60 3.41
N ASP A 55 -8.02 -0.04 2.81
CA ASP A 55 -7.99 1.36 2.35
C ASP A 55 -8.84 1.65 1.10
N PHE A 56 -9.58 0.67 0.62
CA PHE A 56 -10.54 0.79 -0.47
C PHE A 56 -9.99 1.43 -1.76
N SER A 57 -8.74 1.18 -2.10
CA SER A 57 -8.15 1.67 -3.35
C SER A 57 -8.78 1.05 -4.61
N GLY A 58 -9.62 0.03 -4.44
CA GLY A 58 -10.33 -0.63 -5.54
C GLY A 58 -9.44 -1.51 -6.44
N TYR A 59 -8.17 -1.64 -6.14
CA TYR A 59 -7.24 -2.43 -6.96
C TYR A 59 -7.41 -3.94 -6.72
N PRO A 60 -7.82 -4.73 -7.74
CA PRO A 60 -7.99 -6.17 -7.59
C PRO A 60 -6.71 -6.89 -7.14
N ASP A 61 -5.56 -6.39 -7.60
CA ASP A 61 -4.24 -6.96 -7.32
C ASP A 61 -3.62 -6.52 -5.97
N CYS A 62 -4.41 -5.85 -5.11
CA CYS A 62 -4.10 -5.59 -3.71
C CYS A 62 -4.89 -6.49 -2.75
N ARG A 63 -5.86 -7.28 -3.23
CA ARG A 63 -6.73 -8.10 -2.40
C ARG A 63 -6.00 -9.31 -1.83
N ASP A 64 -6.39 -9.72 -0.62
CA ASP A 64 -5.82 -10.89 0.07
C ASP A 64 -5.92 -12.18 -0.77
N VAL A 65 -7.07 -12.40 -1.43
CA VAL A 65 -7.27 -13.56 -2.31
C VAL A 65 -6.29 -13.58 -3.49
N PHE A 66 -5.95 -12.42 -4.06
CA PHE A 66 -4.93 -12.33 -5.10
C PHE A 66 -3.55 -12.70 -4.56
N ILE A 67 -3.17 -12.14 -3.41
CA ILE A 67 -1.86 -12.43 -2.78
C ILE A 67 -1.73 -13.92 -2.44
N LYS A 68 -2.76 -14.55 -1.90
CA LYS A 68 -2.78 -16.00 -1.62
C LYS A 68 -2.61 -16.83 -2.89
N SER A 69 -3.33 -16.49 -3.96
CA SER A 69 -3.19 -17.14 -5.27
C SER A 69 -1.79 -16.95 -5.84
N MET A 70 -1.23 -15.75 -5.72
CA MET A 70 0.13 -15.42 -6.16
C MET A 70 1.19 -16.23 -5.39
N ASN A 71 1.02 -16.37 -4.07
CA ASN A 71 1.92 -17.18 -3.24
C ASN A 71 1.94 -18.64 -3.73
N VAL A 72 0.77 -19.23 -4.01
CA VAL A 72 0.67 -20.59 -4.56
C VAL A 72 1.33 -20.67 -5.94
N THR A 73 1.04 -19.71 -6.81
CA THR A 73 1.59 -19.66 -8.17
C THR A 73 3.12 -19.61 -8.18
N LEU A 74 3.72 -18.74 -7.36
CA LEU A 74 5.18 -18.63 -7.26
C LEU A 74 5.81 -19.93 -6.74
N ASN A 75 5.21 -20.54 -5.72
CA ASN A 75 5.71 -21.79 -5.15
C ASN A 75 5.67 -22.94 -6.14
N LEU A 76 4.55 -23.08 -6.86
CA LEU A 76 4.42 -24.13 -7.88
C LEU A 76 5.34 -23.90 -9.08
N SER A 77 5.48 -22.64 -9.52
CA SER A 77 6.28 -22.30 -10.71
C SER A 77 7.79 -22.44 -10.51
N MET A 78 8.27 -22.36 -9.27
CA MET A 78 9.70 -22.35 -8.95
C MET A 78 10.12 -23.49 -8.01
N ASP A 79 9.24 -24.47 -7.77
CA ASP A 79 9.44 -25.57 -6.81
C ASP A 79 10.00 -25.06 -5.47
N SER A 80 9.34 -24.06 -4.91
CA SER A 80 9.80 -23.29 -3.76
C SER A 80 8.79 -23.30 -2.61
N SER A 81 9.16 -22.69 -1.48
CA SER A 81 8.31 -22.55 -0.30
C SER A 81 8.31 -21.09 0.19
N PHE A 82 8.09 -20.16 -0.72
CA PHE A 82 7.97 -18.74 -0.37
C PHE A 82 6.75 -18.47 0.50
N VAL A 83 6.89 -17.47 1.38
CA VAL A 83 5.78 -16.89 2.13
C VAL A 83 5.71 -15.40 1.78
N ILE A 84 4.59 -14.97 1.21
CA ILE A 84 4.31 -13.56 0.97
C ILE A 84 3.62 -12.99 2.21
N HIS A 85 4.26 -12.02 2.85
CA HIS A 85 3.75 -11.31 4.02
C HIS A 85 3.08 -10.00 3.61
N THR A 86 1.94 -9.73 4.19
CA THR A 86 1.13 -8.52 3.95
C THR A 86 0.76 -7.86 5.27
N PRO A 87 1.71 -7.27 6.00
CA PRO A 87 1.46 -6.77 7.35
C PRO A 87 0.42 -5.64 7.43
N LEU A 88 0.14 -4.99 6.30
CA LEU A 88 -0.82 -3.89 6.22
C LEU A 88 -2.20 -4.32 5.66
N MET A 89 -2.41 -5.60 5.34
CA MET A 89 -3.58 -6.08 4.60
C MET A 89 -4.92 -5.65 5.22
N TRP A 90 -5.03 -5.68 6.54
CA TRP A 90 -6.28 -5.52 7.27
C TRP A 90 -6.33 -4.27 8.15
N ILE A 91 -5.35 -3.39 8.03
CA ILE A 91 -5.31 -2.14 8.79
C ILE A 91 -5.59 -0.94 7.88
N ASN A 92 -6.29 0.05 8.43
CA ASN A 92 -6.57 1.30 7.73
C ASN A 92 -5.36 2.26 7.78
N LYS A 93 -5.52 3.43 7.17
CA LYS A 93 -4.42 4.39 7.07
C LYS A 93 -4.03 4.98 8.44
N ALA A 94 -4.98 5.19 9.34
CA ALA A 94 -4.71 5.65 10.71
C ALA A 94 -3.93 4.59 11.50
N GLN A 95 -4.34 3.32 11.40
CA GLN A 95 -3.63 2.21 12.02
C GLN A 95 -2.22 1.98 11.42
N THR A 96 -2.03 2.32 10.15
CA THR A 96 -0.68 2.29 9.53
C THR A 96 0.24 3.34 10.16
N TRP A 97 -0.29 4.54 10.49
CA TRP A 97 0.46 5.56 11.22
C TRP A 97 0.75 5.15 12.66
N GLU A 98 -0.22 4.56 13.34
CA GLU A 98 -0.05 3.99 14.69
C GLU A 98 1.06 2.92 14.69
N LEU A 99 1.07 2.02 13.72
CA LEU A 99 2.11 1.01 13.57
C LEU A 99 3.49 1.66 13.38
N ALA A 100 3.59 2.68 12.52
CA ALA A 100 4.84 3.40 12.30
C ALA A 100 5.37 4.07 13.60
N ASP A 101 4.47 4.64 14.40
CA ASP A 101 4.81 5.25 15.68
C ASP A 101 5.25 4.19 16.71
N SER A 102 4.51 3.10 16.83
CA SER A 102 4.85 1.99 17.73
C SER A 102 6.22 1.36 17.43
N LEU A 103 6.65 1.43 16.17
CA LEU A 103 7.96 0.95 15.72
C LEU A 103 9.06 2.04 15.81
N GLY A 104 8.74 3.26 16.27
CA GLY A 104 9.68 4.37 16.39
C GLY A 104 10.15 4.95 15.05
N VAL A 105 9.40 4.74 13.97
CA VAL A 105 9.75 5.17 12.60
C VAL A 105 8.77 6.21 12.02
N PHE A 106 7.93 6.81 12.88
CA PHE A 106 6.88 7.73 12.46
C PHE A 106 7.40 8.87 11.59
N GLU A 107 8.40 9.63 12.08
CA GLU A 107 8.97 10.77 11.35
C GLU A 107 9.65 10.33 10.05
N TYR A 108 10.33 9.18 10.06
CA TYR A 108 10.92 8.64 8.84
C TYR A 108 9.85 8.34 7.78
N VAL A 109 8.77 7.66 8.17
CA VAL A 109 7.65 7.36 7.27
C VAL A 109 7.00 8.64 6.76
N ARG A 110 6.80 9.63 7.64
CA ARG A 110 6.18 10.91 7.28
C ARG A 110 7.01 11.68 6.25
N GLU A 111 8.31 11.83 6.49
CA GLU A 111 9.18 12.72 5.71
C GLU A 111 9.83 12.06 4.48
N ARG A 112 10.00 10.72 4.49
CA ARG A 112 10.85 10.02 3.53
C ARG A 112 10.09 9.08 2.60
N THR A 113 8.76 8.95 2.72
CA THR A 113 7.98 8.08 1.85
C THR A 113 7.22 8.86 0.78
N LEU A 114 7.04 8.22 -0.38
CA LEU A 114 6.29 8.75 -1.50
C LEU A 114 4.90 8.08 -1.56
N THR A 115 3.86 8.89 -1.39
CA THR A 115 2.46 8.47 -1.59
C THR A 115 1.83 9.20 -2.78
N CYS A 116 2.27 10.43 -3.03
CA CYS A 116 1.71 11.34 -4.02
C CYS A 116 1.82 10.82 -5.45
N TYR A 117 0.72 10.83 -6.21
CA TYR A 117 0.74 10.46 -7.64
C TYR A 117 1.52 11.45 -8.52
N ASN A 118 1.73 12.69 -8.03
CA ASN A 118 2.56 13.70 -8.71
C ASN A 118 4.05 13.63 -8.33
N GLY A 119 4.48 12.59 -7.60
CA GLY A 119 5.89 12.36 -7.26
C GLY A 119 6.45 13.26 -6.14
N ILE A 120 5.59 13.96 -5.37
CA ILE A 120 6.01 14.82 -4.27
C ILE A 120 6.14 13.97 -2.99
N ILE A 121 7.34 13.97 -2.40
CA ILE A 121 7.66 13.22 -1.16
C ILE A 121 7.01 13.91 0.06
N ALA A 122 6.95 13.23 1.17
CA ALA A 122 6.40 13.67 2.45
C ALA A 122 4.88 13.92 2.39
N ASP A 123 4.42 15.13 2.67
CA ASP A 123 2.98 15.46 2.72
C ASP A 123 2.33 15.48 1.32
N GLY A 124 3.15 15.43 0.25
CA GLY A 124 2.66 15.33 -1.12
C GLY A 124 2.08 16.63 -1.66
N CYS A 125 1.16 16.56 -2.63
CA CYS A 125 0.52 17.73 -3.23
C CYS A 125 -0.74 18.20 -2.47
N GLY A 126 -1.26 17.42 -1.51
CA GLY A 126 -2.51 17.70 -0.80
C GLY A 126 -3.80 17.52 -1.62
N GLU A 127 -3.72 17.36 -2.94
CA GLU A 127 -4.88 17.39 -3.83
C GLU A 127 -5.26 16.01 -4.40
N CYS A 128 -4.29 15.15 -4.71
CA CYS A 128 -4.58 13.85 -5.28
C CYS A 128 -5.22 12.89 -4.26
N PRO A 129 -6.01 11.90 -4.70
CA PRO A 129 -6.69 10.96 -3.81
C PRO A 129 -5.76 10.27 -2.81
N ALA A 130 -4.54 9.93 -3.24
CA ALA A 130 -3.56 9.29 -2.37
C ALA A 130 -3.05 10.22 -1.24
N CYS A 131 -2.87 11.53 -1.53
CA CYS A 131 -2.50 12.50 -0.51
C CYS A 131 -3.63 12.74 0.49
N LYS A 132 -4.86 12.90 0.02
CA LYS A 132 -6.04 13.05 0.89
C LYS A 132 -6.22 11.84 1.80
N LEU A 133 -6.10 10.62 1.28
CA LEU A 133 -6.19 9.40 2.08
C LEU A 133 -5.08 9.35 3.14
N ARG A 134 -3.86 9.75 2.79
CA ARG A 134 -2.72 9.81 3.71
C ARG A 134 -2.96 10.83 4.82
N GLU A 135 -3.38 12.04 4.47
CA GLU A 135 -3.66 13.15 5.40
C GLU A 135 -4.80 12.81 6.35
N ASN A 136 -5.94 12.35 5.83
CA ASN A 136 -7.08 11.95 6.65
C ASN A 136 -6.70 10.87 7.67
N GLY A 137 -5.92 9.85 7.26
CA GLY A 137 -5.45 8.82 8.17
C GLY A 137 -4.47 9.34 9.22
N LEU A 138 -3.62 10.32 8.88
CA LEU A 138 -2.73 10.97 9.84
C LEU A 138 -3.51 11.78 10.88
N GLU A 139 -4.47 12.56 10.44
CA GLU A 139 -5.33 13.35 11.34
C GLU A 139 -6.13 12.45 12.29
N GLU A 140 -6.74 11.39 11.79
CA GLU A 140 -7.46 10.39 12.58
C GLU A 140 -6.56 9.79 13.66
N TYR A 141 -5.34 9.37 13.29
CA TYR A 141 -4.37 8.83 14.22
C TYR A 141 -3.99 9.84 15.31
N LEU A 142 -3.62 11.07 14.93
CA LEU A 142 -3.19 12.11 15.88
C LEU A 142 -4.31 12.52 16.84
N ASN A 143 -5.55 12.54 16.37
CA ASN A 143 -6.72 12.82 17.21
C ASN A 143 -6.92 11.68 18.23
N THR A 144 -6.90 10.43 17.80
CA THR A 144 -7.03 9.28 18.69
C THR A 144 -5.91 9.24 19.73
N LYS A 145 -4.67 9.53 19.33
CA LYS A 145 -3.52 9.57 20.25
C LYS A 145 -3.71 10.62 21.34
N ARG A 146 -4.14 11.84 20.99
CA ARG A 146 -4.41 12.91 21.95
C ARG A 146 -5.51 12.53 22.96
N GLU A 147 -6.61 11.96 22.48
CA GLU A 147 -7.70 11.50 23.35
C GLU A 147 -7.26 10.42 24.35
N LEU A 148 -6.36 9.54 23.95
CA LEU A 148 -5.81 8.52 24.85
C LEU A 148 -4.84 9.10 25.89
N GLU A 149 -4.04 10.08 25.52
CA GLU A 149 -3.16 10.81 26.43
C GLU A 149 -3.96 11.58 27.49
N GLU A 150 -5.05 12.26 27.07
CA GLU A 150 -5.94 13.00 27.99
C GLU A 150 -6.69 12.10 28.98
N LYS A 151 -7.03 10.86 28.61
CA LYS A 151 -7.71 9.88 29.48
C LYS A 151 -6.78 9.17 30.46
N ASN A 152 -5.49 9.20 30.23
CA ASN A 152 -4.49 8.58 31.10
C ASN A 152 -3.84 9.57 32.11
N ILE A 153 -4.34 10.80 32.19
CA ILE A 153 -4.04 11.81 33.20
C ILE A 153 -5.14 11.84 34.26
#